data_428795420c2ba13b35c27201a39782c8
#
_entry.id   428795420c2ba13b35c27201a39782c8
#
_cell.length_a   1.000
_cell.length_b   1.000
_cell.length_c   1.000
_cell.angle_alpha   90.00
_cell.angle_beta   90.00
_cell.angle_gamma   90.00
#
_symmetry.space_group_name_H-M   'P 1'
#
loop_
_entity.id
_entity.type
_entity.pdbx_description
1 polymer ?
#
loop_
_entity_poly.entity_id
_entity_poly.type
_entity_poly.pdbx_seq_one_letter_code
_entity_poly.pdbx_strand_id
1 'polypeptide(L)'
;MKAYIMGNYTEKAFQGFLKDPKSDRKAVVEQLTKAMGGTMHSMDIVRGSYDFVVVNELATFEDFAAVKLVVEASGAVKNLTMLELSLIHI
;
A
#
# COMPACT_ATOMS: atom_id res chain seq x y z
N MET A 1 -1.78 -11.13 -10.48
CA MET A 1 -2.04 -9.75 -10.86
C MET A 1 -1.08 -8.84 -10.10
N LYS A 2 -0.37 -8.00 -10.80
CA LYS A 2 0.63 -7.11 -10.24
C LYS A 2 0.20 -5.67 -10.42
N ALA A 3 0.35 -4.85 -9.38
CA ALA A 3 -0.11 -3.47 -9.42
C ALA A 3 0.82 -2.54 -8.63
N TYR A 4 0.85 -1.28 -9.08
CA TYR A 4 1.39 -0.17 -8.30
C TYR A 4 0.28 0.39 -7.44
N ILE A 5 0.53 0.53 -6.14
CA ILE A 5 -0.41 1.11 -5.20
C ILE A 5 0.25 2.33 -4.56
N MET A 6 -0.41 3.47 -4.64
CA MET A 6 0.13 4.71 -4.10
C MET A 6 -0.95 5.44 -3.31
N GLY A 7 -0.53 6.23 -2.36
CA GLY A 7 -1.46 6.96 -1.52
C GLY A 7 -0.78 7.97 -0.62
N ASN A 8 -1.58 8.57 0.22
CA ASN A 8 -1.13 9.57 1.18
C ASN A 8 -1.42 9.10 2.60
N TYR A 9 -0.53 9.46 3.52
CA TYR A 9 -0.77 9.25 4.94
C TYR A 9 -1.69 10.34 5.46
N THR A 10 -2.54 9.96 6.42
CA THR A 10 -3.42 10.90 7.10
C THR A 10 -2.67 11.58 8.24
N GLU A 11 -3.27 12.64 8.79
CA GLU A 11 -2.77 13.29 10.00
C GLU A 11 -2.61 12.29 11.15
N LYS A 12 -3.58 11.38 11.30
CA LYS A 12 -3.52 10.32 12.31
C LYS A 12 -2.27 9.46 12.15
N ALA A 13 -1.93 9.10 10.90
CA ALA A 13 -0.74 8.30 10.63
C ALA A 13 0.53 9.06 10.99
N PHE A 14 0.63 10.33 10.63
CA PHE A 14 1.79 11.14 10.98
C PHE A 14 1.95 11.30 12.48
N GLN A 15 0.86 11.48 13.21
CA GLN A 15 0.91 11.52 14.66
C GLN A 15 1.44 10.21 15.25
N GLY A 16 1.03 9.07 14.68
CA GLY A 16 1.55 7.77 15.09
C GLY A 16 3.04 7.63 14.80
N PHE A 17 3.50 8.13 13.66
CA PHE A 17 4.93 8.09 13.30
C PHE A 17 5.77 8.95 14.26
N LEU A 18 5.25 10.08 14.71
CA LEU A 18 5.94 10.92 15.68
C LEU A 18 6.04 10.25 17.05
N LYS A 19 5.02 9.49 17.45
CA LYS A 19 5.02 8.76 18.72
C LYS A 19 5.96 7.55 18.67
N ASP A 20 6.07 6.91 17.51
CA ASP A 20 6.93 5.73 17.32
C ASP A 20 7.69 5.87 16.00
N PRO A 21 8.77 6.67 15.99
CA PRO A 21 9.55 6.90 14.77
C PRO A 21 10.29 5.66 14.29
N LYS A 22 10.37 4.61 15.10
CA LYS A 22 11.01 3.35 14.73
C LYS A 22 10.03 2.33 14.19
N SER A 23 8.74 2.68 14.05
CA SER A 23 7.75 1.76 13.48
C SER A 23 8.14 1.38 12.06
N ASP A 24 8.02 0.09 11.75
CA ASP A 24 8.35 -0.45 10.43
C ASP A 24 7.09 -0.58 9.59
N ARG A 25 6.79 0.47 8.83
CA ARG A 25 5.61 0.53 7.97
C ARG A 25 5.67 -0.48 6.84
N LYS A 26 6.88 -0.73 6.33
CA LYS A 26 7.09 -1.72 5.26
C LYS A 26 6.74 -3.12 5.74
N ALA A 27 7.18 -3.48 6.95
CA ALA A 27 6.87 -4.79 7.53
C ALA A 27 5.37 -5.00 7.71
N VAL A 28 4.64 -3.97 8.13
CA VAL A 28 3.18 -4.05 8.30
C VAL A 28 2.48 -4.32 6.97
N VAL A 29 2.85 -3.61 5.92
CA VAL A 29 2.28 -3.79 4.58
C VAL A 29 2.63 -5.16 4.03
N GLU A 30 3.88 -5.60 4.24
CA GLU A 30 4.33 -6.92 3.79
C GLU A 30 3.54 -8.04 4.46
N GLN A 31 3.32 -7.94 5.78
CA GLN A 31 2.53 -8.93 6.51
C GLN A 31 1.08 -8.99 6.02
N LEU A 32 0.47 -7.83 5.77
CA LEU A 32 -0.88 -7.78 5.22
C LEU A 32 -0.95 -8.45 3.86
N THR A 33 0.02 -8.18 2.99
CA THR A 33 0.08 -8.78 1.66
C THR A 33 0.22 -10.29 1.74
N LYS A 34 1.10 -10.78 2.63
CA LYS A 34 1.28 -12.21 2.83
C LYS A 34 0.03 -12.88 3.37
N ALA A 35 -0.69 -12.21 4.27
CA ALA A 35 -1.94 -12.74 4.81
C ALA A 35 -3.00 -12.93 3.73
N MET A 36 -2.93 -12.15 2.65
CA MET A 36 -3.80 -12.29 1.48
C MET A 36 -3.27 -13.26 0.44
N GLY A 37 -2.18 -13.95 0.75
CA GLY A 37 -1.55 -14.91 -0.16
C GLY A 37 -0.72 -14.28 -1.28
N GLY A 38 -0.37 -13.01 -1.14
CA GLY A 38 0.37 -12.28 -2.16
C GLY A 38 1.83 -12.02 -1.82
N THR A 39 2.47 -11.25 -2.67
CA THR A 39 3.89 -10.87 -2.54
C THR A 39 4.04 -9.36 -2.70
N MET A 40 4.73 -8.74 -1.75
CA MET A 40 5.13 -7.34 -1.87
C MET A 40 6.52 -7.29 -2.51
N HIS A 41 6.61 -6.71 -3.70
CA HIS A 41 7.90 -6.60 -4.41
C HIS A 41 8.73 -5.43 -3.91
N SER A 42 8.09 -4.32 -3.62
CA SER A 42 8.78 -3.14 -3.11
C SER A 42 7.81 -2.18 -2.42
N MET A 43 8.36 -1.35 -1.55
CA MET A 43 7.64 -0.21 -0.97
C MET A 43 8.65 0.92 -0.81
N ASP A 44 8.32 2.07 -1.37
CA ASP A 44 9.14 3.25 -1.33
C ASP A 44 8.35 4.42 -0.74
N ILE A 45 9.01 5.19 0.12
CA ILE A 45 8.49 6.46 0.60
C ILE A 45 8.96 7.51 -0.40
N VAL A 46 8.02 8.26 -0.93
CA VAL A 46 8.29 9.19 -2.03
C VAL A 46 7.89 10.61 -1.65
N ARG A 47 8.27 11.55 -2.48
CA ARG A 47 7.91 12.96 -2.34
C ARG A 47 7.18 13.39 -3.62
N GLY A 48 6.09 14.13 -3.45
CA GLY A 48 5.28 14.62 -4.57
C GLY A 48 3.80 14.47 -4.27
N SER A 49 3.04 14.06 -5.27
CA SER A 49 1.59 13.91 -5.13
C SER A 49 1.19 12.79 -4.17
N TYR A 50 2.08 11.84 -3.95
CA TYR A 50 1.85 10.72 -3.06
C TYR A 50 2.97 10.62 -2.04
N ASP A 51 2.70 9.95 -0.92
CA ASP A 51 3.67 9.76 0.15
C ASP A 51 4.38 8.41 0.06
N PHE A 52 3.75 7.43 -0.58
CA PHE A 52 4.35 6.10 -0.74
C PHE A 52 3.91 5.45 -2.04
N VAL A 53 4.73 4.54 -2.53
CA VAL A 53 4.42 3.67 -3.67
C VAL A 53 4.79 2.24 -3.30
N VAL A 54 3.84 1.32 -3.49
CA VAL A 54 4.03 -0.11 -3.22
C VAL A 54 3.81 -0.86 -4.51
N VAL A 55 4.65 -1.85 -4.78
CA VAL A 55 4.44 -2.80 -5.87
C VAL A 55 4.05 -4.13 -5.25
N ASN A 56 2.81 -4.52 -5.44
CA ASN A 56 2.25 -5.75 -4.88
C ASN A 56 1.74 -6.69 -5.97
N GLU A 57 1.77 -7.96 -5.64
CA GLU A 57 1.18 -8.99 -6.49
C GLU A 57 0.20 -9.81 -5.65
N LEU A 58 -1.05 -9.88 -6.12
CA LEU A 58 -2.13 -10.66 -5.52
C LEU A 58 -2.82 -11.46 -6.63
N ALA A 59 -3.60 -12.47 -6.24
CA ALA A 59 -4.19 -13.37 -7.22
C ALA A 59 -5.26 -12.69 -8.07
N THR A 60 -6.10 -11.84 -7.46
CA THR A 60 -7.26 -11.25 -8.13
C THR A 60 -7.44 -9.77 -7.78
N PHE A 61 -8.26 -9.09 -8.60
CA PHE A 61 -8.66 -7.71 -8.32
C PHE A 61 -9.44 -7.62 -7.00
N GLU A 62 -10.24 -8.64 -6.70
CA GLU A 62 -11.03 -8.67 -5.45
C GLU A 62 -10.12 -8.66 -4.22
N ASP A 63 -8.96 -9.31 -4.30
CA ASP A 63 -7.98 -9.28 -3.22
C ASP A 63 -7.43 -7.88 -3.02
N PHE A 64 -7.15 -7.15 -4.11
CA PHE A 64 -6.72 -5.76 -4.03
C PHE A 64 -7.80 -4.87 -3.44
N ALA A 65 -9.06 -5.09 -3.82
CA ALA A 65 -10.18 -4.33 -3.27
C ALA A 65 -10.32 -4.55 -1.76
N ALA A 66 -10.13 -5.79 -1.30
CA ALA A 66 -10.16 -6.11 0.12
C ALA A 66 -9.04 -5.42 0.88
N VAL A 67 -7.83 -5.43 0.33
CA VAL A 67 -6.68 -4.73 0.93
C VAL A 67 -6.96 -3.24 1.02
N LYS A 68 -7.50 -2.64 -0.03
CA LYS A 68 -7.85 -1.22 -0.06
C LYS A 68 -8.84 -0.88 1.07
N LEU A 69 -9.89 -1.68 1.23
CA LEU A 69 -10.88 -1.46 2.28
C LEU A 69 -10.25 -1.52 3.68
N VAL A 70 -9.42 -2.52 3.93
CA VAL A 70 -8.76 -2.68 5.24
C VAL A 70 -7.83 -1.50 5.52
N VAL A 71 -7.03 -1.10 4.53
CA VAL A 71 -6.05 -0.03 4.69
C VAL A 71 -6.74 1.32 4.89
N GLU A 72 -7.76 1.62 4.11
CA GLU A 72 -8.50 2.88 4.26
C GLU A 72 -9.30 2.91 5.57
N ALA A 73 -9.86 1.77 5.98
CA ALA A 73 -10.61 1.68 7.23
C ALA A 73 -9.74 1.89 8.46
N SER A 74 -8.43 1.64 8.37
CA SER A 74 -7.50 1.91 9.47
C SER A 74 -7.39 3.39 9.81
N GLY A 75 -7.76 4.27 8.88
CA GLY A 75 -7.65 5.71 9.03
C GLY A 75 -6.25 6.26 8.84
N ALA A 76 -5.29 5.41 8.47
CA ALA A 76 -3.89 5.82 8.29
C ALA A 76 -3.57 6.28 6.87
N VAL A 77 -4.39 5.91 5.89
CA VAL A 77 -4.14 6.16 4.47
C VAL A 77 -5.38 6.75 3.80
N LYS A 78 -5.16 7.66 2.88
CA LYS A 78 -6.19 8.28 2.05
C LYS A 78 -5.70 8.39 0.61
N ASN A 79 -6.62 8.66 -0.32
CA ASN A 79 -6.30 8.83 -1.76
C ASN A 79 -5.57 7.62 -2.35
N LEU A 80 -5.96 6.42 -1.93
CA LEU A 80 -5.32 5.20 -2.41
C LEU A 80 -5.66 5.00 -3.88
N THR A 81 -4.62 4.91 -4.70
CA THR A 81 -4.72 4.74 -6.15
C THR A 81 -4.00 3.46 -6.54
N MET A 82 -4.62 2.69 -7.42
CA MET A 82 -4.05 1.44 -7.90
C MET A 82 -3.92 1.49 -9.42
N LEU A 83 -2.73 1.14 -9.93
CA LEU A 83 -2.46 1.01 -11.36
C LEU A 83 -2.03 -0.42 -11.63
N GLU A 84 -2.90 -1.16 -12.32
CA GLU A 84 -2.58 -2.53 -12.72
C GLU A 84 -1.56 -2.52 -13.85
N LEU A 85 -0.55 -3.39 -13.74
CA LEU A 85 0.42 -3.55 -14.82
C LEU A 85 -0.23 -4.26 -16.00
N SER A 86 -0.14 -3.64 -17.17
CA SER A 86 -0.64 -4.22 -18.41
C SER A 86 0.26 -5.36 -18.87
N LEU A 87 -0.37 -6.43 -19.36
CA LEU A 87 0.35 -7.53 -20.02
C LEU A 87 0.58 -7.26 -21.51
N ILE A 88 0.06 -6.13 -22.01
CA ILE A 88 0.20 -5.75 -23.40
C ILE A 88 1.45 -4.88 -23.54
N HIS A 89 2.41 -5.39 -24.30
CA HIS A 89 3.62 -4.64 -24.64
C HIS A 89 3.41 -3.92 -25.97
N ILE A 90 3.47 -2.61 -25.92
CA ILE A 90 3.31 -1.76 -27.10
C ILE A 90 4.67 -1.25 -27.54
#